data_cbc22ba9eed5c0887755ad869321e443
#
_entry.id   cbc22ba9eed5c0887755ad869321e443
#
_cell.length_a   1.000
_cell.length_b   1.000
_cell.length_c   1.000
_cell.angle_alpha   90.00
_cell.angle_beta   90.00
_cell.angle_gamma   90.00
#
_symmetry.space_group_name_H-M   'P 1'
#
loop_
_entity.id
_entity.type
_entity.pdbx_description
1 polymer ?
#
loop_
_entity_poly.entity_id
_entity_poly.type
_entity_poly.pdbx_seq_one_letter_code
_entity_poly.pdbx_strand_id
1 'polypeptide(L)'
;MDLDKKPFFLFIRLDRKCCCGVAVVLRENATFAGMKLHEGFIEQLRGLLPREWEALVAAISGSEPSVAVRVNDRRGVCVPQAARRVPWCDNGFYLDGRPAFTFDTDWHAGRYYVQDASSMFIAHVIKHLIDKPVRYLDLCAAPGGKTTAAIQSLPPGSLVVANEIVPPRARVLADNVIRWGSPRCVVTSNALARLGKLAHFFDVIAADVPCSGEGMMRKDDEAVAQWSPTLVKECAQRQREILSDAWTALRPGGLLIYSTCTYNLQENEEIANFIAHELGATSLEVPIEASWNIHPAIGSDCHCYRFMPHRVDGEGLFMAAFRKDGDSPRQDIRIKENTAKKTADAGKNWLSQPDGFVIHQQGDLYIAVPQDISRDVSALRNSLNVLHAGVELATAMGRKTVPHPALAMSLARAADAFSVCEVDYPTALRYLRGESISVDGPRGYVLIAHEGAVLGFANNLGNRANNLYPKPLRILSTHLPTEKPRCL
;
A
#
# COMPACT_ATOMS: atom_id res chain seq x y z
N MET A 1 -11.03 -34.18 20.64
CA MET A 1 -12.06 -33.24 20.12
C MET A 1 -11.32 -32.25 19.27
N ASP A 2 -11.27 -32.57 17.98
CA ASP A 2 -10.46 -31.91 16.95
C ASP A 2 -10.99 -30.53 16.62
N LEU A 3 -10.11 -29.57 16.63
CA LEU A 3 -10.33 -28.21 16.11
C LEU A 3 -9.33 -27.96 14.97
N ASP A 4 -9.49 -28.68 13.87
CA ASP A 4 -8.92 -28.35 12.56
C ASP A 4 -9.78 -27.25 11.89
N LYS A 5 -9.70 -26.02 12.39
CA LYS A 5 -10.15 -24.84 11.64
C LYS A 5 -9.03 -24.41 10.72
N LYS A 6 -9.07 -24.90 9.49
CA LYS A 6 -8.27 -24.33 8.39
C LYS A 6 -8.63 -22.86 8.24
N PRO A 7 -7.65 -21.93 8.23
CA PRO A 7 -7.95 -20.53 7.94
C PRO A 7 -8.37 -20.40 6.48
N PHE A 8 -9.57 -19.88 6.27
CA PHE A 8 -10.07 -19.49 4.95
C PHE A 8 -9.32 -18.21 4.56
N PHE A 9 -8.29 -18.36 3.75
CA PHE A 9 -7.59 -17.24 3.14
C PHE A 9 -7.90 -17.24 1.66
N LEU A 10 -8.29 -16.08 1.15
CA LEU A 10 -8.28 -15.80 -0.27
C LEU A 10 -6.83 -15.97 -0.75
N PHE A 11 -6.50 -17.16 -1.22
CA PHE A 11 -5.18 -17.50 -1.73
C PHE A 11 -5.02 -16.89 -3.11
N ILE A 12 -4.41 -15.71 -3.20
CA ILE A 12 -3.61 -15.42 -4.38
C ILE A 12 -2.45 -16.42 -4.28
N ARG A 13 -2.51 -17.48 -5.06
CA ARG A 13 -1.47 -18.48 -5.18
C ARG A 13 -0.21 -17.75 -5.64
N LEU A 14 0.70 -17.50 -4.72
CA LEU A 14 2.07 -17.16 -5.05
C LEU A 14 2.64 -18.40 -5.73
N ASP A 15 2.70 -18.38 -7.06
CA ASP A 15 3.42 -19.40 -7.81
C ASP A 15 4.85 -19.42 -7.27
N ARG A 16 5.29 -20.59 -6.73
CA ARG A 16 6.58 -20.77 -6.06
C ARG A 16 7.79 -20.46 -6.93
N LYS A 17 7.57 -20.04 -8.19
CA LYS A 17 8.61 -19.69 -9.16
C LYS A 17 8.80 -18.18 -9.37
N CYS A 18 7.98 -17.29 -8.80
CA CYS A 18 8.17 -15.85 -8.87
C CYS A 18 8.55 -15.28 -7.51
N CYS A 19 9.86 -15.12 -7.26
CA CYS A 19 10.40 -14.43 -6.07
C CYS A 19 10.25 -12.90 -6.12
N CYS A 20 9.50 -12.34 -7.06
CA CYS A 20 9.21 -10.92 -7.12
C CYS A 20 7.83 -10.69 -6.51
N GLY A 21 7.78 -9.99 -5.37
CA GLY A 21 6.60 -9.73 -4.54
C GLY A 21 5.50 -8.87 -5.17
N VAL A 22 5.35 -8.90 -6.48
CA VAL A 22 4.20 -8.45 -7.24
C VAL A 22 3.88 -9.55 -8.21
N ALA A 23 3.20 -10.61 -7.76
CA ALA A 23 2.52 -11.51 -8.65
C ALA A 23 1.27 -10.81 -9.19
N VAL A 24 1.46 -9.79 -10.02
CA VAL A 24 0.51 -9.52 -11.08
C VAL A 24 0.78 -10.63 -12.08
N VAL A 25 -0.07 -11.66 -12.09
CA VAL A 25 -0.05 -12.72 -13.09
C VAL A 25 -0.12 -12.05 -14.44
N LEU A 26 1.04 -11.94 -15.11
CA LEU A 26 1.11 -11.57 -16.51
C LEU A 26 0.53 -12.75 -17.31
N ARG A 27 -0.76 -12.75 -17.56
CA ARG A 27 -1.31 -13.49 -18.69
C ARG A 27 -1.11 -12.61 -19.91
N GLU A 28 -0.14 -12.95 -20.73
CA GLU A 28 -0.11 -12.54 -22.13
C GLU A 28 -1.35 -13.13 -22.79
N ASN A 29 -2.23 -12.26 -23.34
CA ASN A 29 -3.33 -12.60 -24.22
C ASN A 29 -4.34 -13.67 -23.73
N ALA A 30 -5.08 -13.40 -22.66
CA ALA A 30 -6.33 -14.10 -22.41
C ALA A 30 -7.48 -13.32 -23.09
N THR A 31 -7.95 -13.82 -24.22
CA THR A 31 -9.21 -13.40 -24.82
C THR A 31 -10.35 -13.75 -23.86
N PHE A 32 -11.00 -12.76 -23.28
CA PHE A 32 -12.11 -12.87 -22.33
C PHE A 32 -13.44 -13.34 -22.96
N ALA A 33 -13.42 -13.94 -24.14
CA ALA A 33 -14.60 -14.52 -24.77
C ALA A 33 -14.95 -15.85 -24.09
N GLY A 34 -15.79 -15.80 -23.03
CA GLY A 34 -16.33 -16.99 -22.39
C GLY A 34 -16.39 -17.04 -20.87
N MET A 35 -16.14 -15.94 -20.16
CA MET A 35 -16.27 -15.89 -18.69
C MET A 35 -17.74 -16.18 -18.32
N LYS A 36 -17.99 -17.31 -17.64
CA LYS A 36 -19.31 -17.67 -17.14
C LYS A 36 -19.42 -17.21 -15.68
N LEU A 37 -20.07 -16.06 -15.47
CA LEU A 37 -20.40 -15.58 -14.13
C LEU A 37 -21.42 -16.51 -13.45
N HIS A 38 -21.35 -16.62 -12.14
CA HIS A 38 -22.28 -17.40 -11.34
C HIS A 38 -23.71 -16.83 -11.46
N GLU A 39 -24.73 -17.67 -11.63
CA GLU A 39 -26.12 -17.20 -11.81
C GLU A 39 -26.61 -16.37 -10.62
N GLY A 40 -26.32 -16.81 -9.42
CA GLY A 40 -26.65 -16.04 -8.21
C GLY A 40 -25.99 -14.66 -8.12
N PHE A 41 -24.81 -14.46 -8.74
CA PHE A 41 -24.21 -13.13 -8.87
C PHE A 41 -25.00 -12.25 -9.84
N ILE A 42 -25.45 -12.80 -10.97
CA ILE A 42 -26.28 -12.07 -11.93
C ILE A 42 -27.63 -11.69 -11.29
N GLU A 43 -28.25 -12.60 -10.55
CA GLU A 43 -29.50 -12.32 -9.81
C GLU A 43 -29.31 -11.22 -8.77
N GLN A 44 -28.20 -11.26 -8.02
CA GLN A 44 -27.80 -10.21 -7.06
C GLN A 44 -27.69 -8.85 -7.76
N LEU A 45 -26.97 -8.76 -8.89
CA LEU A 45 -26.82 -7.52 -9.63
C LEU A 45 -28.15 -7.01 -10.21
N ARG A 46 -29.01 -7.91 -10.68
CA ARG A 46 -30.36 -7.56 -11.18
C ARG A 46 -31.23 -6.95 -10.07
N GLY A 47 -31.15 -7.48 -8.86
CA GLY A 47 -31.81 -6.91 -7.70
C GLY A 47 -31.22 -5.57 -7.25
N LEU A 48 -29.89 -5.45 -7.28
CA LEU A 48 -29.16 -4.27 -6.86
C LEU A 48 -29.33 -3.08 -7.83
N LEU A 49 -29.23 -3.33 -9.12
CA LEU A 49 -29.24 -2.32 -10.20
C LEU A 49 -30.22 -2.70 -11.30
N PRO A 50 -31.55 -2.64 -11.08
CA PRO A 50 -32.55 -3.15 -12.01
C PRO A 50 -32.45 -2.58 -13.44
N ARG A 51 -31.90 -1.38 -13.60
CA ARG A 51 -31.77 -0.67 -14.89
C ARG A 51 -30.36 -0.74 -15.50
N GLU A 52 -29.34 -1.18 -14.74
CA GLU A 52 -27.93 -1.07 -15.15
C GLU A 52 -27.14 -2.38 -15.00
N TRP A 53 -27.76 -3.44 -14.44
CA TRP A 53 -27.06 -4.71 -14.21
C TRP A 53 -26.46 -5.31 -15.50
N GLU A 54 -27.14 -5.18 -16.64
CA GLU A 54 -26.63 -5.68 -17.93
C GLU A 54 -25.35 -4.93 -18.36
N ALA A 55 -25.34 -3.61 -18.19
CA ALA A 55 -24.17 -2.78 -18.47
C ALA A 55 -23.00 -3.13 -17.55
N LEU A 56 -23.27 -3.39 -16.26
CA LEU A 56 -22.25 -3.80 -15.31
C LEU A 56 -21.69 -5.19 -15.65
N VAL A 57 -22.56 -6.17 -15.97
CA VAL A 57 -22.14 -7.52 -16.41
C VAL A 57 -21.30 -7.43 -17.67
N ALA A 58 -21.72 -6.63 -18.67
CA ALA A 58 -20.97 -6.42 -19.89
C ALA A 58 -19.58 -5.79 -19.63
N ALA A 59 -19.49 -4.83 -18.72
CA ALA A 59 -18.21 -4.21 -18.33
C ALA A 59 -17.29 -5.20 -17.61
N ILE A 60 -17.82 -6.07 -16.74
CA ILE A 60 -17.05 -7.10 -16.04
C ILE A 60 -16.52 -8.16 -17.03
N SER A 61 -17.36 -8.60 -17.99
CA SER A 61 -17.07 -9.74 -18.84
C SER A 61 -16.36 -9.39 -20.16
N GLY A 62 -16.45 -8.15 -20.63
CA GLY A 62 -16.09 -7.79 -22.00
C GLY A 62 -15.15 -6.63 -22.18
N SER A 63 -14.82 -5.87 -21.12
CA SER A 63 -13.93 -4.71 -21.24
C SER A 63 -12.57 -4.98 -20.63
N GLU A 64 -11.50 -4.50 -21.29
CA GLU A 64 -10.18 -4.52 -20.69
C GLU A 64 -10.12 -3.58 -19.47
N PRO A 65 -9.45 -4.01 -18.37
CA PRO A 65 -9.25 -3.17 -17.21
C PRO A 65 -8.43 -1.92 -17.56
N SER A 66 -8.88 -0.74 -17.10
CA SER A 66 -8.07 0.46 -17.19
C SER A 66 -6.78 0.30 -16.38
N VAL A 67 -5.70 0.88 -16.86
CA VAL A 67 -4.41 0.91 -16.17
C VAL A 67 -4.17 2.31 -15.66
N ALA A 68 -3.85 2.43 -14.38
CA ALA A 68 -3.52 3.72 -13.78
C ALA A 68 -2.31 3.62 -12.85
N VAL A 69 -1.66 4.75 -12.66
CA VAL A 69 -0.52 4.91 -11.77
C VAL A 69 -0.72 6.12 -10.88
N ARG A 70 -0.18 6.07 -9.68
CA ARG A 70 -0.11 7.21 -8.78
C ARG A 70 1.34 7.62 -8.60
N VAL A 71 1.64 8.84 -9.04
CA VAL A 71 2.98 9.41 -9.02
C VAL A 71 3.38 9.82 -7.60
N ASN A 72 4.63 9.53 -7.24
CA ASN A 72 5.25 10.03 -6.01
C ASN A 72 5.81 11.43 -6.26
N ASP A 73 5.06 12.45 -5.89
CA ASP A 73 5.42 13.86 -6.08
C ASP A 73 6.72 14.30 -5.38
N ARG A 74 7.17 13.53 -4.39
CA ARG A 74 8.43 13.78 -3.67
C ARG A 74 9.67 13.26 -4.39
N ARG A 75 9.51 12.62 -5.58
CA ARG A 75 10.61 12.03 -6.34
C ARG A 75 10.87 12.69 -7.70
N GLY A 76 10.32 13.88 -7.91
CA GLY A 76 10.62 14.69 -9.09
C GLY A 76 10.25 14.05 -10.42
N VAL A 77 9.09 13.41 -10.49
CA VAL A 77 8.58 12.82 -11.75
C VAL A 77 8.02 13.92 -12.64
N CYS A 78 8.47 13.94 -13.90
CA CYS A 78 7.89 14.80 -14.93
C CYS A 78 6.71 14.06 -15.57
N VAL A 79 5.49 14.53 -15.32
CA VAL A 79 4.28 13.99 -15.94
C VAL A 79 3.96 14.80 -17.20
N PRO A 80 3.71 14.16 -18.36
CA PRO A 80 3.31 14.86 -19.57
C PRO A 80 2.04 15.68 -19.34
N GLN A 81 2.00 16.90 -19.90
CA GLN A 81 0.85 17.81 -19.75
C GLN A 81 -0.45 17.20 -20.32
N ALA A 82 -0.34 16.35 -21.34
CA ALA A 82 -1.46 15.66 -21.99
C ALA A 82 -1.91 14.39 -21.24
N ALA A 83 -1.26 13.99 -20.14
CA ALA A 83 -1.62 12.78 -19.42
C ALA A 83 -3.04 12.88 -18.85
N ARG A 84 -3.86 11.85 -19.09
CA ARG A 84 -5.23 11.78 -18.59
C ARG A 84 -5.23 11.56 -17.08
N ARG A 85 -5.77 12.50 -16.33
CA ARG A 85 -5.79 12.47 -14.87
C ARG A 85 -6.93 11.61 -14.33
N VAL A 86 -6.70 10.98 -13.18
CA VAL A 86 -7.77 10.40 -12.36
C VAL A 86 -8.48 11.57 -11.64
N PRO A 87 -9.79 11.79 -11.86
CA PRO A 87 -10.46 13.00 -11.42
C PRO A 87 -10.42 13.27 -9.91
N TRP A 88 -10.38 12.23 -9.10
CA TRP A 88 -10.37 12.30 -7.63
C TRP A 88 -8.98 12.13 -7.00
N CYS A 89 -7.92 12.16 -7.79
CA CYS A 89 -6.56 11.99 -7.28
C CYS A 89 -5.58 12.88 -8.05
N ASP A 90 -5.07 13.94 -7.41
CA ASP A 90 -4.18 14.93 -8.05
C ASP A 90 -2.92 14.28 -8.67
N ASN A 91 -2.42 13.21 -8.07
CA ASN A 91 -1.23 12.47 -8.51
C ASN A 91 -1.57 11.18 -9.27
N GLY A 92 -2.85 10.95 -9.60
CA GLY A 92 -3.35 9.78 -10.33
C GLY A 92 -3.42 10.03 -11.83
N PHE A 93 -2.92 9.07 -12.63
CA PHE A 93 -2.91 9.17 -14.09
C PHE A 93 -3.28 7.83 -14.71
N TYR A 94 -4.13 7.87 -15.76
CA TYR A 94 -4.40 6.73 -16.61
C TYR A 94 -3.30 6.55 -17.64
N LEU A 95 -3.01 5.31 -17.99
CA LEU A 95 -2.09 4.94 -19.05
C LEU A 95 -2.87 4.42 -20.27
N ASP A 96 -2.35 4.65 -21.48
CA ASP A 96 -2.98 4.20 -22.74
C ASP A 96 -2.86 2.68 -22.97
N GLY A 97 -2.17 1.98 -22.09
CA GLY A 97 -2.01 0.52 -22.14
C GLY A 97 -1.32 0.02 -20.88
N ARG A 98 -1.00 -1.28 -20.87
CA ARG A 98 -0.30 -1.91 -19.75
C ARG A 98 1.17 -2.15 -20.10
N PRO A 99 2.10 -1.22 -19.76
CA PRO A 99 3.51 -1.43 -19.99
C PRO A 99 4.06 -2.55 -19.09
N ALA A 100 5.22 -3.08 -19.47
CA ALA A 100 5.92 -4.09 -18.68
C ALA A 100 6.64 -3.43 -17.49
N PHE A 101 5.90 -3.05 -16.46
CA PHE A 101 6.37 -2.32 -15.27
C PHE A 101 7.61 -2.93 -14.61
N THR A 102 7.77 -4.26 -14.68
CA THR A 102 8.95 -4.97 -14.15
C THR A 102 10.26 -4.46 -14.73
N PHE A 103 10.24 -3.93 -15.95
CA PHE A 103 11.43 -3.41 -16.62
C PHE A 103 11.55 -1.88 -16.55
N ASP A 104 10.61 -1.21 -15.89
CA ASP A 104 10.66 0.24 -15.74
C ASP A 104 11.49 0.64 -14.51
N THR A 105 12.60 1.35 -14.75
CA THR A 105 13.50 1.83 -13.71
C THR A 105 12.82 2.84 -12.76
N ASP A 106 11.85 3.62 -13.24
CA ASP A 106 11.09 4.55 -12.41
C ASP A 106 10.19 3.83 -11.39
N TRP A 107 9.61 2.68 -11.78
CA TRP A 107 8.87 1.84 -10.85
C TRP A 107 9.78 1.29 -9.73
N HIS A 108 10.98 0.79 -10.09
CA HIS A 108 11.96 0.32 -9.12
C HIS A 108 12.47 1.43 -8.19
N ALA A 109 12.59 2.65 -8.70
CA ALA A 109 12.98 3.83 -7.93
C ALA A 109 11.84 4.40 -7.05
N GLY A 110 10.64 3.83 -7.09
CA GLY A 110 9.48 4.31 -6.32
C GLY A 110 8.95 5.67 -6.77
N ARG A 111 9.17 6.04 -8.04
CA ARG A 111 8.65 7.27 -8.61
C ARG A 111 7.14 7.23 -8.81
N TYR A 112 6.55 6.05 -8.94
CA TYR A 112 5.11 5.86 -9.00
C TYR A 112 4.70 4.49 -8.41
N TYR A 113 3.42 4.35 -8.14
CA TYR A 113 2.76 3.11 -7.73
C TYR A 113 1.69 2.74 -8.76
N VAL A 114 1.70 1.50 -9.26
CA VAL A 114 0.63 0.99 -10.12
C VAL A 114 -0.59 0.72 -9.25
N GLN A 115 -1.65 1.49 -9.44
CA GLN A 115 -2.83 1.44 -8.59
C GLN A 115 -4.09 1.61 -9.44
N ASP A 116 -5.13 0.84 -9.10
CA ASP A 116 -6.45 1.06 -9.68
C ASP A 116 -7.00 2.45 -9.34
N ALA A 117 -7.59 3.12 -10.35
CA ALA A 117 -8.05 4.49 -10.22
C ALA A 117 -9.11 4.65 -9.13
N SER A 118 -10.09 3.71 -9.03
CA SER A 118 -11.13 3.78 -7.98
C SER A 118 -10.51 3.74 -6.60
N SER A 119 -9.50 2.89 -6.37
CA SER A 119 -8.83 2.76 -5.08
C SER A 119 -8.00 3.99 -4.68
N MET A 120 -7.69 4.90 -5.62
CA MET A 120 -7.06 6.18 -5.32
C MET A 120 -8.02 7.17 -4.62
N PHE A 121 -9.33 6.89 -4.58
CA PHE A 121 -10.32 7.73 -3.90
C PHE A 121 -10.04 7.92 -2.40
N ILE A 122 -9.31 6.99 -1.78
CA ILE A 122 -8.81 7.14 -0.41
C ILE A 122 -8.02 8.45 -0.21
N ALA A 123 -7.26 8.89 -1.21
CA ALA A 123 -6.51 10.14 -1.16
C ALA A 123 -7.44 11.37 -1.08
N HIS A 124 -8.55 11.33 -1.82
CA HIS A 124 -9.59 12.35 -1.79
C HIS A 124 -10.27 12.43 -0.42
N VAL A 125 -10.68 11.27 0.14
CA VAL A 125 -11.28 11.19 1.47
C VAL A 125 -10.35 11.76 2.55
N ILE A 126 -9.07 11.35 2.53
CA ILE A 126 -8.06 11.85 3.48
C ILE A 126 -7.91 13.35 3.38
N LYS A 127 -7.78 13.90 2.16
CA LYS A 127 -7.58 15.33 1.93
C LYS A 127 -8.73 16.20 2.45
N HIS A 128 -9.97 15.68 2.43
CA HIS A 128 -11.14 16.41 2.86
C HIS A 128 -11.46 16.28 4.35
N LEU A 129 -11.11 15.16 4.98
CA LEU A 129 -11.50 14.87 6.35
C LEU A 129 -10.38 15.03 7.38
N ILE A 130 -9.11 15.20 6.93
CA ILE A 130 -7.94 15.21 7.81
C ILE A 130 -7.09 16.45 7.52
N ASP A 131 -7.10 17.43 8.43
CA ASP A 131 -6.43 18.73 8.31
C ASP A 131 -5.19 18.89 9.19
N LYS A 132 -4.95 17.96 10.11
CA LYS A 132 -3.84 18.00 11.08
C LYS A 132 -3.13 16.65 11.20
N PRO A 133 -1.88 16.61 11.71
CA PRO A 133 -1.13 15.37 11.88
C PRO A 133 -1.88 14.34 12.74
N VAL A 134 -1.90 13.10 12.28
CA VAL A 134 -2.65 11.99 12.91
C VAL A 134 -1.79 10.74 13.08
N ARG A 135 -2.19 9.87 14.01
CA ARG A 135 -1.80 8.46 14.04
C ARG A 135 -2.83 7.67 13.21
N TYR A 136 -2.41 7.25 12.03
CA TYR A 136 -3.24 6.55 11.05
C TYR A 136 -2.92 5.06 11.07
N LEU A 137 -3.94 4.20 11.13
CA LEU A 137 -3.83 2.75 10.98
C LEU A 137 -4.46 2.31 9.67
N ASP A 138 -3.67 1.66 8.81
CA ASP A 138 -4.17 0.86 7.68
C ASP A 138 -4.26 -0.60 8.15
N LEU A 139 -5.49 -1.09 8.30
CA LEU A 139 -5.77 -2.31 9.07
C LEU A 139 -5.46 -3.60 8.30
N CYS A 140 -5.68 -3.61 6.98
CA CYS A 140 -5.48 -4.73 6.05
C CYS A 140 -4.69 -4.24 4.83
N ALA A 141 -3.44 -3.82 5.07
CA ALA A 141 -2.72 -2.86 4.23
C ALA A 141 -2.12 -3.42 2.94
N ALA A 142 -1.83 -4.75 2.87
CA ALA A 142 -1.11 -5.29 1.73
C ALA A 142 -1.96 -5.28 0.42
N PRO A 143 -1.33 -4.95 -0.70
CA PRO A 143 0.11 -4.78 -0.95
C PRO A 143 0.67 -3.37 -0.70
N GLY A 144 -0.13 -2.38 -0.26
CA GLY A 144 0.36 -1.05 0.10
C GLY A 144 -0.10 0.10 -0.80
N GLY A 145 -1.04 -0.12 -1.71
CA GLY A 145 -1.57 0.93 -2.59
C GLY A 145 -2.27 2.04 -1.81
N LYS A 146 -3.23 1.68 -0.92
CA LYS A 146 -3.94 2.62 -0.05
C LYS A 146 -3.01 3.18 1.03
N THR A 147 -2.09 2.38 1.57
CA THR A 147 -1.06 2.82 2.53
C THR A 147 -0.19 3.94 1.96
N THR A 148 0.37 3.75 0.75
CA THR A 148 1.24 4.74 0.12
C THR A 148 0.45 5.98 -0.33
N ALA A 149 -0.84 5.82 -0.69
CA ALA A 149 -1.75 6.95 -0.92
C ALA A 149 -1.98 7.76 0.37
N ALA A 150 -2.20 7.09 1.51
CA ALA A 150 -2.32 7.75 2.80
C ALA A 150 -1.03 8.49 3.21
N ILE A 151 0.14 7.86 3.06
CA ILE A 151 1.45 8.50 3.31
C ILE A 151 1.61 9.81 2.51
N GLN A 152 1.13 9.83 1.27
CA GLN A 152 1.22 10.99 0.39
C GLN A 152 0.23 12.09 0.75
N SER A 153 -1.00 11.69 1.15
CA SER A 153 -2.12 12.63 1.31
C SER A 153 -2.29 13.17 2.72
N LEU A 154 -1.75 12.50 3.72
CA LEU A 154 -1.83 12.93 5.12
C LEU A 154 -1.00 14.18 5.39
N PRO A 155 -1.44 15.07 6.29
CA PRO A 155 -0.66 16.22 6.74
C PRO A 155 0.74 15.84 7.25
N PRO A 156 1.75 16.69 6.97
CA PRO A 156 3.10 16.48 7.48
C PRO A 156 3.11 16.28 9.00
N GLY A 157 3.93 15.36 9.51
CA GLY A 157 3.97 15.01 10.93
C GLY A 157 3.11 13.78 11.29
N SER A 158 2.24 13.30 10.40
CA SER A 158 1.45 12.09 10.64
C SER A 158 2.33 10.84 10.74
N LEU A 159 1.90 9.88 11.57
CA LEU A 159 2.44 8.52 11.66
C LEU A 159 1.48 7.54 10.98
N VAL A 160 1.98 6.75 10.04
CA VAL A 160 1.22 5.66 9.41
C VAL A 160 1.66 4.33 9.98
N VAL A 161 0.72 3.55 10.46
CA VAL A 161 0.92 2.15 10.87
C VAL A 161 0.15 1.29 9.86
N ALA A 162 0.85 0.41 9.17
CA ALA A 162 0.28 -0.47 8.15
C ALA A 162 0.36 -1.92 8.62
N ASN A 163 -0.78 -2.57 8.82
CA ASN A 163 -0.85 -3.93 9.32
C ASN A 163 -1.29 -4.92 8.23
N GLU A 164 -0.66 -6.08 8.20
CA GLU A 164 -1.10 -7.22 7.39
C GLU A 164 -0.89 -8.52 8.17
N ILE A 165 -1.96 -9.29 8.34
CA ILE A 165 -1.92 -10.52 9.15
C ILE A 165 -1.13 -11.65 8.46
N VAL A 166 -1.11 -11.68 7.12
CA VAL A 166 -0.46 -12.75 6.33
C VAL A 166 1.02 -12.41 6.12
N PRO A 167 1.97 -13.15 6.73
CA PRO A 167 3.38 -12.75 6.74
C PRO A 167 4.03 -12.58 5.35
N PRO A 168 3.76 -13.41 4.32
CA PRO A 168 4.29 -13.16 2.98
C PRO A 168 3.77 -11.83 2.39
N ARG A 169 2.49 -11.51 2.56
CA ARG A 169 1.90 -10.24 2.09
C ARG A 169 2.43 -9.03 2.87
N ALA A 170 2.67 -9.19 4.18
CA ALA A 170 3.27 -8.15 5.02
C ALA A 170 4.70 -7.79 4.58
N ARG A 171 5.47 -8.76 4.05
CA ARG A 171 6.81 -8.48 3.47
C ARG A 171 6.69 -7.66 2.19
N VAL A 172 5.75 -8.01 1.30
CA VAL A 172 5.47 -7.23 0.08
C VAL A 172 5.07 -5.80 0.44
N LEU A 173 4.23 -5.63 1.45
CA LEU A 173 3.85 -4.32 1.99
C LEU A 173 5.08 -3.53 2.46
N ALA A 174 5.98 -4.16 3.23
CA ALA A 174 7.20 -3.54 3.71
C ALA A 174 8.11 -3.09 2.55
N ASP A 175 8.31 -3.94 1.54
CA ASP A 175 9.09 -3.61 0.34
C ASP A 175 8.51 -2.41 -0.41
N ASN A 176 7.18 -2.34 -0.55
CA ASN A 176 6.49 -1.23 -1.20
C ASN A 176 6.60 0.08 -0.40
N VAL A 177 6.47 0.01 0.92
CA VAL A 177 6.64 1.17 1.82
C VAL A 177 8.09 1.68 1.81
N ILE A 178 9.08 0.78 1.86
CA ILE A 178 10.50 1.12 1.76
C ILE A 178 10.78 1.81 0.42
N ARG A 179 10.29 1.25 -0.70
CA ARG A 179 10.44 1.84 -2.02
C ARG A 179 9.77 3.20 -2.13
N TRP A 180 8.61 3.41 -1.48
CA TRP A 180 7.94 4.72 -1.43
C TRP A 180 8.77 5.77 -0.68
N GLY A 181 9.53 5.36 0.34
CA GLY A 181 10.62 6.11 0.95
C GLY A 181 10.28 6.98 2.14
N SER A 182 9.05 6.95 2.67
CA SER A 182 8.69 7.76 3.83
C SER A 182 9.29 7.21 5.13
N PRO A 183 9.95 8.03 5.96
CA PRO A 183 10.46 7.61 7.26
C PRO A 183 9.37 7.51 8.35
N ARG A 184 8.11 7.87 8.03
CA ARG A 184 7.00 7.98 8.99
C ARG A 184 6.01 6.83 8.86
N CYS A 185 6.47 5.66 8.41
CA CYS A 185 5.64 4.47 8.31
C CYS A 185 6.21 3.33 9.14
N VAL A 186 5.31 2.59 9.79
CA VAL A 186 5.58 1.37 10.55
C VAL A 186 4.77 0.25 9.93
N VAL A 187 5.45 -0.83 9.50
CA VAL A 187 4.79 -2.03 8.99
C VAL A 187 4.76 -3.09 10.07
N THR A 188 3.58 -3.65 10.30
CA THR A 188 3.34 -4.67 11.33
C THR A 188 2.69 -5.91 10.76
N SER A 189 2.87 -7.06 11.42
CA SER A 189 2.16 -8.29 11.07
C SER A 189 1.54 -8.90 12.33
N ASN A 190 0.28 -8.55 12.56
CA ASN A 190 -0.44 -8.92 13.78
C ASN A 190 -1.88 -9.28 13.50
N ALA A 191 -2.45 -10.18 14.33
CA ALA A 191 -3.89 -10.39 14.41
C ALA A 191 -4.58 -9.11 14.94
N LEU A 192 -5.80 -8.84 14.46
CA LEU A 192 -6.54 -7.60 14.73
C LEU A 192 -6.86 -7.41 16.21
N ALA A 193 -7.22 -8.47 16.91
CA ALA A 193 -7.43 -8.46 18.35
C ALA A 193 -6.21 -7.95 19.15
N ARG A 194 -4.99 -8.03 18.59
CA ARG A 194 -3.80 -7.47 19.20
C ARG A 194 -3.73 -5.96 19.01
N LEU A 195 -4.16 -5.47 17.85
CA LEU A 195 -4.28 -4.04 17.57
C LEU A 195 -5.35 -3.37 18.43
N GLY A 196 -6.49 -4.06 18.64
CA GLY A 196 -7.56 -3.60 19.52
C GLY A 196 -7.13 -3.34 20.98
N LYS A 197 -6.01 -3.96 21.44
CA LYS A 197 -5.44 -3.67 22.77
C LYS A 197 -4.76 -2.32 22.88
N LEU A 198 -4.52 -1.63 21.76
CA LEU A 198 -3.99 -0.27 21.72
C LEU A 198 -5.15 0.75 21.89
N ALA A 199 -5.87 0.68 23.01
CA ALA A 199 -7.08 1.46 23.24
C ALA A 199 -6.85 2.96 22.96
N HIS A 200 -7.69 3.55 22.11
CA HIS A 200 -7.74 4.97 21.79
C HIS A 200 -6.40 5.54 21.25
N PHE A 201 -5.54 4.69 20.70
CA PHE A 201 -4.24 5.11 20.21
C PHE A 201 -4.29 5.81 18.84
N PHE A 202 -5.21 5.39 17.97
CA PHE A 202 -5.30 5.92 16.61
C PHE A 202 -6.36 7.02 16.50
N ASP A 203 -6.02 8.04 15.73
CA ASP A 203 -6.95 9.11 15.32
C ASP A 203 -7.78 8.67 14.12
N VAL A 204 -7.20 7.84 13.24
CA VAL A 204 -7.81 7.35 12.01
C VAL A 204 -7.53 5.86 11.86
N ILE A 205 -8.55 5.09 11.49
CA ILE A 205 -8.43 3.70 11.03
C ILE A 205 -8.99 3.63 9.61
N ALA A 206 -8.20 3.14 8.66
CA ALA A 206 -8.68 2.70 7.35
C ALA A 206 -8.79 1.17 7.36
N ALA A 207 -9.96 0.69 7.02
CA ALA A 207 -10.31 -0.73 7.00
C ALA A 207 -10.71 -1.13 5.58
N ASP A 208 -9.70 -1.46 4.75
CA ASP A 208 -9.90 -2.10 3.45
C ASP A 208 -9.99 -3.61 3.68
N VAL A 209 -11.18 -4.04 4.05
CA VAL A 209 -11.39 -5.37 4.62
C VAL A 209 -11.41 -6.48 3.56
N PRO A 210 -11.02 -7.73 3.91
CA PRO A 210 -11.25 -8.89 3.06
C PRO A 210 -12.74 -9.01 2.71
N CYS A 211 -13.03 -9.19 1.41
CA CYS A 211 -14.37 -9.23 0.85
C CYS A 211 -14.51 -10.33 -0.20
N SER A 212 -15.72 -10.55 -0.71
CA SER A 212 -16.01 -11.54 -1.77
C SER A 212 -15.31 -11.26 -3.11
N GLY A 213 -14.74 -10.06 -3.29
CA GLY A 213 -13.88 -9.74 -4.43
C GLY A 213 -14.59 -9.57 -5.76
N GLU A 214 -15.89 -9.24 -5.77
CA GLU A 214 -16.69 -9.09 -7.00
C GLU A 214 -16.10 -8.07 -7.98
N GLY A 215 -15.46 -6.99 -7.46
CA GLY A 215 -14.76 -5.98 -8.25
C GLY A 215 -13.43 -6.46 -8.84
N MET A 216 -12.96 -7.66 -8.48
CA MET A 216 -11.75 -8.27 -9.04
C MET A 216 -12.05 -9.24 -10.19
N MET A 217 -13.31 -9.63 -10.38
CA MET A 217 -13.72 -10.65 -11.38
C MET A 217 -13.27 -10.31 -12.80
N ARG A 218 -13.14 -9.01 -13.14
CA ARG A 218 -12.63 -8.57 -14.44
C ARG A 218 -11.15 -8.88 -14.67
N LYS A 219 -10.38 -9.09 -13.62
CA LYS A 219 -8.91 -9.28 -13.65
C LYS A 219 -8.46 -10.67 -13.20
N ASP A 220 -9.32 -11.38 -12.47
CA ASP A 220 -8.97 -12.61 -11.78
C ASP A 220 -10.06 -13.67 -11.93
N ASP A 221 -9.76 -14.67 -12.75
CA ASP A 221 -10.66 -15.84 -12.97
C ASP A 221 -10.88 -16.62 -11.67
N GLU A 222 -9.94 -16.57 -10.72
CA GLU A 222 -10.07 -17.24 -9.43
C GLU A 222 -11.13 -16.56 -8.57
N ALA A 223 -11.27 -15.23 -8.64
CA ALA A 223 -12.34 -14.49 -7.99
C ALA A 223 -13.71 -14.92 -8.51
N VAL A 224 -13.84 -15.18 -9.83
CA VAL A 224 -15.06 -15.71 -10.42
C VAL A 224 -15.34 -17.13 -9.94
N ALA A 225 -14.32 -17.99 -9.92
CA ALA A 225 -14.46 -19.41 -9.55
C ALA A 225 -14.78 -19.62 -8.06
N GLN A 226 -14.31 -18.74 -7.18
CA GLN A 226 -14.51 -18.83 -5.74
C GLN A 226 -15.81 -18.18 -5.26
N TRP A 227 -16.39 -17.28 -6.05
CA TRP A 227 -17.57 -16.54 -5.63
C TRP A 227 -18.78 -17.45 -5.40
N SER A 228 -19.47 -17.20 -4.29
CA SER A 228 -20.73 -17.85 -3.95
C SER A 228 -21.53 -16.97 -2.98
N PRO A 229 -22.88 -17.15 -2.88
CA PRO A 229 -23.67 -16.47 -1.87
C PRO A 229 -23.23 -16.79 -0.43
N THR A 230 -22.64 -17.96 -0.20
CA THR A 230 -22.07 -18.35 1.10
C THR A 230 -20.82 -17.54 1.41
N LEU A 231 -19.91 -17.37 0.44
CA LEU A 231 -18.71 -16.57 0.60
C LEU A 231 -19.05 -15.12 0.95
N VAL A 232 -20.07 -14.52 0.29
CA VAL A 232 -20.55 -13.16 0.62
C VAL A 232 -20.96 -13.05 2.09
N LYS A 233 -21.75 -14.00 2.61
CA LYS A 233 -22.18 -14.03 4.02
C LYS A 233 -21.01 -14.20 4.99
N GLU A 234 -20.07 -15.09 4.67
CA GLU A 234 -18.88 -15.31 5.49
C GLU A 234 -17.98 -14.07 5.52
N CYS A 235 -17.82 -13.39 4.39
CA CYS A 235 -17.08 -12.12 4.32
C CYS A 235 -17.77 -11.03 5.14
N ALA A 236 -19.08 -10.83 4.99
CA ALA A 236 -19.83 -9.84 5.77
C ALA A 236 -19.72 -10.08 7.28
N GLN A 237 -19.83 -11.35 7.73
CA GLN A 237 -19.62 -11.70 9.13
C GLN A 237 -18.20 -11.38 9.61
N ARG A 238 -17.19 -11.75 8.81
CA ARG A 238 -15.79 -11.46 9.09
C ARG A 238 -15.49 -9.98 9.18
N GLN A 239 -16.13 -9.16 8.35
CA GLN A 239 -15.98 -7.70 8.36
C GLN A 239 -16.52 -7.09 9.64
N ARG A 240 -17.66 -7.58 10.16
CA ARG A 240 -18.19 -7.17 11.47
C ARG A 240 -17.22 -7.51 12.61
N GLU A 241 -16.62 -8.70 12.60
CA GLU A 241 -15.62 -9.12 13.59
C GLU A 241 -14.37 -8.23 13.53
N ILE A 242 -13.85 -7.98 12.32
CA ILE A 242 -12.68 -7.11 12.09
C ILE A 242 -12.91 -5.71 12.66
N LEU A 243 -14.04 -5.11 12.34
CA LEU A 243 -14.40 -3.77 12.80
C LEU A 243 -14.58 -3.72 14.31
N SER A 244 -15.25 -4.71 14.89
CA SER A 244 -15.45 -4.80 16.35
C SER A 244 -14.12 -4.95 17.10
N ASP A 245 -13.21 -5.78 16.60
CA ASP A 245 -11.88 -5.99 17.18
C ASP A 245 -11.02 -4.72 17.15
N ALA A 246 -11.12 -3.95 16.04
CA ALA A 246 -10.33 -2.73 15.85
C ALA A 246 -10.94 -1.49 16.51
N TRP A 247 -12.25 -1.54 16.87
CA TRP A 247 -13.00 -0.38 17.32
C TRP A 247 -12.44 0.29 18.57
N THR A 248 -11.92 -0.50 19.51
CA THR A 248 -11.31 0.03 20.73
C THR A 248 -10.01 0.80 20.48
N ALA A 249 -9.30 0.49 19.41
CA ALA A 249 -8.06 1.19 19.05
C ALA A 249 -8.30 2.58 18.47
N LEU A 250 -9.49 2.83 17.90
CA LEU A 250 -9.92 4.14 17.44
C LEU A 250 -10.39 4.98 18.64
N ARG A 251 -9.85 6.18 18.80
CA ARG A 251 -10.30 7.09 19.84
C ARG A 251 -11.74 7.57 19.60
N PRO A 252 -12.53 7.94 20.62
CA PRO A 252 -13.74 8.72 20.45
C PRO A 252 -13.46 10.01 19.67
N GLY A 253 -14.34 10.38 18.74
CA GLY A 253 -14.14 11.47 17.78
C GLY A 253 -13.16 11.15 16.64
N GLY A 254 -12.57 9.95 16.62
CA GLY A 254 -11.68 9.48 15.55
C GLY A 254 -12.45 9.11 14.27
N LEU A 255 -11.71 8.99 13.17
CA LEU A 255 -12.23 8.73 11.84
C LEU A 255 -12.04 7.25 11.47
N LEU A 256 -13.10 6.57 11.02
CA LEU A 256 -13.04 5.28 10.34
C LEU A 256 -13.29 5.48 8.85
N ILE A 257 -12.42 4.94 7.99
CA ILE A 257 -12.62 4.85 6.55
C ILE A 257 -12.78 3.38 6.22
N TYR A 258 -13.97 2.98 5.81
CA TYR A 258 -14.32 1.62 5.45
C TYR A 258 -14.29 1.45 3.92
N SER A 259 -13.71 0.36 3.40
CA SER A 259 -13.74 0.05 1.97
C SER A 259 -13.75 -1.45 1.69
N THR A 260 -14.34 -1.82 0.54
CA THR A 260 -14.33 -3.15 -0.05
C THR A 260 -14.14 -3.05 -1.55
N CYS A 261 -13.77 -4.17 -2.20
CA CYS A 261 -13.79 -4.29 -3.66
C CYS A 261 -14.96 -5.20 -4.10
N THR A 262 -16.19 -4.91 -3.66
CA THR A 262 -17.38 -5.71 -3.98
C THR A 262 -18.59 -4.83 -4.25
N TYR A 263 -19.67 -5.40 -4.82
CA TYR A 263 -20.87 -4.65 -5.20
C TYR A 263 -22.08 -4.94 -4.31
N ASN A 264 -22.13 -6.07 -3.61
CA ASN A 264 -23.31 -6.49 -2.84
C ASN A 264 -23.61 -5.60 -1.64
N LEU A 265 -24.88 -5.62 -1.19
CA LEU A 265 -25.34 -4.82 -0.04
C LEU A 265 -24.83 -5.36 1.30
N GLN A 266 -24.67 -6.69 1.41
CA GLN A 266 -24.31 -7.35 2.68
C GLN A 266 -22.94 -6.93 3.20
N GLU A 267 -21.99 -6.77 2.28
CA GLU A 267 -20.62 -6.34 2.60
C GLU A 267 -20.43 -4.83 2.55
N ASN A 268 -21.38 -4.09 2.00
CA ASN A 268 -21.30 -2.65 1.77
C ASN A 268 -22.24 -1.89 2.70
N GLU A 269 -23.47 -1.61 2.28
CA GLU A 269 -24.40 -0.78 3.04
C GLU A 269 -24.84 -1.40 4.37
N GLU A 270 -24.99 -2.72 4.45
CA GLU A 270 -25.32 -3.36 5.73
C GLU A 270 -24.18 -3.23 6.73
N ILE A 271 -22.91 -3.25 6.26
CA ILE A 271 -21.77 -2.96 7.14
C ILE A 271 -21.71 -1.47 7.47
N ALA A 272 -22.00 -0.58 6.52
CA ALA A 272 -22.11 0.86 6.80
C ALA A 272 -23.16 1.16 7.87
N ASN A 273 -24.33 0.54 7.79
CA ASN A 273 -25.39 0.63 8.80
C ASN A 273 -24.96 0.04 10.16
N PHE A 274 -24.24 -1.10 10.16
CA PHE A 274 -23.66 -1.67 11.37
C PHE A 274 -22.68 -0.70 12.06
N ILE A 275 -21.81 -0.04 11.30
CA ILE A 275 -20.88 0.96 11.84
C ILE A 275 -21.64 2.13 12.45
N ALA A 276 -22.66 2.65 11.74
CA ALA A 276 -23.44 3.79 12.21
C ALA A 276 -24.27 3.47 13.46
N HIS A 277 -25.02 2.37 13.46
CA HIS A 277 -26.03 2.11 14.48
C HIS A 277 -25.56 1.22 15.62
N GLU A 278 -24.70 0.22 15.34
CA GLU A 278 -24.27 -0.74 16.36
C GLU A 278 -22.93 -0.37 16.99
N LEU A 279 -21.99 0.20 16.20
CA LEU A 279 -20.70 0.67 16.74
C LEU A 279 -20.74 2.12 17.25
N GLY A 280 -21.81 2.88 16.97
CA GLY A 280 -21.96 4.27 17.40
C GLY A 280 -21.04 5.21 16.65
N ALA A 281 -21.36 5.50 15.38
CA ALA A 281 -20.59 6.43 14.55
C ALA A 281 -21.48 7.22 13.60
N THR A 282 -21.14 8.47 13.38
CA THR A 282 -21.84 9.35 12.43
C THR A 282 -21.20 9.22 11.05
N SER A 283 -22.03 8.92 10.03
CA SER A 283 -21.59 8.89 8.62
C SER A 283 -21.21 10.28 8.13
N LEU A 284 -20.10 10.39 7.40
CA LEU A 284 -19.56 11.67 6.93
C LEU A 284 -19.66 11.76 5.42
N GLU A 285 -20.16 12.91 4.97
CA GLU A 285 -20.15 13.27 3.55
C GLU A 285 -18.76 13.74 3.10
N VAL A 286 -18.32 13.25 1.93
CA VAL A 286 -17.13 13.72 1.23
C VAL A 286 -17.60 14.33 -0.09
N PRO A 287 -17.28 15.58 -0.41
CA PRO A 287 -17.75 16.23 -1.63
C PRO A 287 -17.20 15.52 -2.87
N ILE A 288 -18.08 15.25 -3.82
CA ILE A 288 -17.74 14.67 -5.13
C ILE A 288 -18.36 15.49 -6.25
N GLU A 289 -17.75 15.49 -7.41
CA GLU A 289 -18.31 16.11 -8.62
C GLU A 289 -19.25 15.12 -9.32
N ALA A 290 -20.39 15.62 -9.80
CA ALA A 290 -21.36 14.79 -10.52
C ALA A 290 -20.74 14.15 -11.81
N SER A 291 -19.77 14.84 -12.41
CA SER A 291 -19.01 14.35 -13.57
C SER A 291 -18.20 13.09 -13.31
N TRP A 292 -17.91 12.74 -12.04
CA TRP A 292 -17.17 11.54 -11.71
C TRP A 292 -18.00 10.26 -11.81
N ASN A 293 -19.33 10.37 -11.97
CA ASN A 293 -20.27 9.26 -12.10
C ASN A 293 -20.20 8.22 -10.97
N ILE A 294 -19.72 8.62 -9.78
CA ILE A 294 -19.71 7.76 -8.59
C ILE A 294 -21.16 7.57 -8.13
N HIS A 295 -21.55 6.31 -7.94
CA HIS A 295 -22.92 5.99 -7.51
C HIS A 295 -23.05 6.17 -5.99
N PRO A 296 -24.12 6.79 -5.49
CA PRO A 296 -24.36 6.92 -4.04
C PRO A 296 -24.74 5.57 -3.40
N ALA A 297 -25.03 5.60 -2.09
CA ALA A 297 -25.56 4.47 -1.34
C ALA A 297 -26.85 3.90 -1.98
N ILE A 298 -27.05 2.60 -1.81
CA ILE A 298 -28.28 1.91 -2.23
C ILE A 298 -28.98 1.38 -0.98
N GLY A 299 -30.16 1.93 -0.65
CA GLY A 299 -30.96 1.47 0.47
C GLY A 299 -30.35 1.73 1.86
N SER A 300 -29.53 2.78 1.99
CA SER A 300 -28.96 3.24 3.25
C SER A 300 -28.94 4.76 3.29
N ASP A 301 -29.08 5.33 4.49
CA ASP A 301 -28.95 6.77 4.74
C ASP A 301 -27.49 7.20 4.98
N CYS A 302 -26.55 6.26 5.00
CA CYS A 302 -25.13 6.55 5.12
C CYS A 302 -24.55 7.14 3.81
N HIS A 303 -23.62 8.07 3.93
CA HIS A 303 -22.86 8.59 2.78
C HIS A 303 -21.88 7.52 2.29
N CYS A 304 -22.22 6.86 1.18
CA CYS A 304 -21.43 5.81 0.57
C CYS A 304 -21.08 6.15 -0.89
N TYR A 305 -19.93 5.67 -1.34
CA TYR A 305 -19.37 5.93 -2.66
C TYR A 305 -19.09 4.60 -3.35
N ARG A 306 -19.82 4.34 -4.45
CA ARG A 306 -19.74 3.10 -5.24
C ARG A 306 -19.10 3.37 -6.58
N PHE A 307 -17.99 2.72 -6.83
CA PHE A 307 -17.32 2.71 -8.13
C PHE A 307 -17.69 1.44 -8.87
N MET A 308 -18.16 1.60 -10.09
CA MET A 308 -18.62 0.50 -10.93
C MET A 308 -18.05 0.69 -12.33
N PRO A 309 -17.44 -0.36 -12.94
CA PRO A 309 -16.67 -0.23 -14.18
C PRO A 309 -17.48 0.19 -15.41
N HIS A 310 -18.82 0.09 -15.39
CA HIS A 310 -19.68 0.62 -16.47
C HIS A 310 -19.95 2.13 -16.33
N ARG A 311 -19.58 2.75 -15.20
CA ARG A 311 -19.77 4.17 -14.92
C ARG A 311 -18.46 4.96 -14.85
N VAL A 312 -17.39 4.32 -14.39
CA VAL A 312 -16.10 4.94 -14.14
C VAL A 312 -14.97 4.13 -14.77
N ASP A 313 -13.91 4.80 -15.17
CA ASP A 313 -12.69 4.13 -15.63
C ASP A 313 -11.89 3.63 -14.41
N GLY A 314 -12.32 2.50 -13.85
CA GLY A 314 -11.72 1.87 -12.67
C GLY A 314 -12.39 0.55 -12.36
N GLU A 315 -11.92 -0.12 -11.31
CA GLU A 315 -12.51 -1.36 -10.82
C GLU A 315 -13.60 -1.09 -9.79
N GLY A 316 -14.25 -2.17 -9.35
CA GLY A 316 -15.23 -2.09 -8.27
C GLY A 316 -14.60 -1.65 -6.96
N LEU A 317 -15.19 -0.63 -6.36
CA LEU A 317 -14.85 -0.15 -5.02
C LEU A 317 -16.11 0.34 -4.32
N PHE A 318 -16.21 0.06 -3.04
CA PHE A 318 -17.11 0.73 -2.12
C PHE A 318 -16.28 1.44 -1.06
N MET A 319 -16.66 2.67 -0.70
CA MET A 319 -16.03 3.42 0.39
C MET A 319 -17.05 4.25 1.15
N ALA A 320 -16.88 4.31 2.49
CA ALA A 320 -17.65 5.16 3.37
C ALA A 320 -16.77 5.66 4.51
N ALA A 321 -17.04 6.85 5.03
CA ALA A 321 -16.29 7.47 6.12
C ALA A 321 -17.22 7.74 7.31
N PHE A 322 -16.73 7.50 8.53
CA PHE A 322 -17.49 7.62 9.76
C PHE A 322 -16.65 8.30 10.84
N ARG A 323 -17.31 9.07 11.68
CA ARG A 323 -16.73 9.61 12.92
C ARG A 323 -17.28 8.85 14.11
N LYS A 324 -16.39 8.22 14.89
CA LYS A 324 -16.76 7.55 16.13
C LYS A 324 -17.36 8.55 17.12
N ASP A 325 -18.51 8.21 17.71
CA ASP A 325 -19.21 9.09 18.64
C ASP A 325 -18.37 9.37 19.89
N GLY A 326 -18.64 10.53 20.51
CA GLY A 326 -17.89 11.04 21.64
C GLY A 326 -16.67 11.87 21.21
N ASP A 327 -16.00 12.44 22.21
CA ASP A 327 -14.74 13.16 22.04
C ASP A 327 -13.81 12.84 23.21
N SER A 328 -12.59 12.44 22.90
CA SER A 328 -11.57 12.16 23.89
C SER A 328 -10.19 12.29 23.26
N PRO A 329 -9.22 12.81 24.00
CA PRO A 329 -7.85 12.82 23.50
C PRO A 329 -7.36 11.39 23.26
N ARG A 330 -6.47 11.24 22.29
CA ARG A 330 -5.77 9.97 22.10
C ARG A 330 -4.97 9.58 23.33
N GLN A 331 -4.86 8.28 23.56
CA GLN A 331 -4.09 7.73 24.67
C GLN A 331 -2.68 7.36 24.21
N ASP A 332 -1.71 7.70 25.05
CA ASP A 332 -0.36 7.23 24.85
C ASP A 332 -0.17 5.88 25.52
N ILE A 333 0.49 4.96 24.81
CA ILE A 333 0.85 3.66 25.38
C ILE A 333 1.93 3.91 26.44
N ARG A 334 1.71 3.41 27.66
CA ARG A 334 2.74 3.43 28.72
C ARG A 334 3.93 2.57 28.30
N ILE A 335 5.05 3.21 28.05
CA ILE A 335 6.32 2.52 27.80
C ILE A 335 6.96 2.28 29.16
N LYS A 336 7.26 1.02 29.51
CA LYS A 336 8.31 0.76 30.50
C LYS A 336 9.60 1.23 29.83
N GLU A 337 10.17 2.32 30.33
CA GLU A 337 11.48 2.77 29.88
C GLU A 337 12.49 1.65 30.18
N ASN A 338 12.68 0.76 29.25
CA ASN A 338 13.91 -0.01 29.19
C ASN A 338 14.97 1.02 28.89
N THR A 339 15.81 1.29 29.89
CA THR A 339 17.00 2.15 29.87
C THR A 339 17.58 2.25 28.47
N ALA A 340 17.57 3.47 27.95
CA ALA A 340 18.01 3.84 26.61
C ALA A 340 19.22 2.98 26.19
N LYS A 341 19.01 2.03 25.29
CA LYS A 341 20.11 1.51 24.50
C LYS A 341 20.71 2.72 23.79
N LYS A 342 22.01 2.96 24.04
CA LYS A 342 22.79 4.08 23.54
C LYS A 342 22.29 4.51 22.17
N THR A 343 21.92 5.78 22.03
CA THR A 343 21.76 6.44 20.74
C THR A 343 23.06 6.19 19.98
N ALA A 344 22.94 5.48 18.86
CA ALA A 344 24.10 5.19 18.03
C ALA A 344 24.26 6.33 17.03
N ASP A 345 25.48 6.75 16.77
CA ASP A 345 25.79 7.75 15.74
C ASP A 345 26.10 7.13 14.36
N ALA A 346 25.95 5.80 14.25
CA ALA A 346 26.30 5.08 13.04
C ALA A 346 25.42 5.50 11.85
N GLY A 347 26.04 6.12 10.85
CA GLY A 347 25.34 6.58 9.63
C GLY A 347 24.51 7.85 9.79
N LYS A 348 24.59 8.55 10.94
CA LYS A 348 23.83 9.78 11.21
C LYS A 348 24.06 10.85 10.13
N ASN A 349 25.26 10.99 9.63
CA ASN A 349 25.65 11.91 8.55
C ASN A 349 25.08 11.54 7.16
N TRP A 350 24.44 10.39 7.03
CA TRP A 350 23.74 10.01 5.80
C TRP A 350 22.30 10.54 5.72
N LEU A 351 21.82 11.15 6.78
CA LEU A 351 20.49 11.75 6.87
C LEU A 351 20.55 13.25 6.53
N SER A 352 19.55 13.75 5.81
CA SER A 352 19.45 15.16 5.42
C SER A 352 19.23 16.11 6.62
N GLN A 353 18.59 15.61 7.69
CA GLN A 353 18.34 16.34 8.93
C GLN A 353 18.71 15.44 10.12
N PRO A 354 20.00 15.20 10.38
CA PRO A 354 20.43 14.19 11.33
C PRO A 354 19.90 14.38 12.75
N ASP A 355 19.72 15.63 13.20
CA ASP A 355 19.21 15.93 14.55
C ASP A 355 17.69 15.75 14.69
N GLY A 356 16.99 15.60 13.56
CA GLY A 356 15.56 15.26 13.53
C GLY A 356 15.27 13.77 13.74
N PHE A 357 16.30 12.93 13.95
CA PHE A 357 16.16 11.48 14.09
C PHE A 357 16.81 10.95 15.37
N VAL A 358 16.15 9.93 15.94
CA VAL A 358 16.72 9.06 16.96
C VAL A 358 17.15 7.76 16.30
N ILE A 359 18.42 7.36 16.48
CA ILE A 359 18.96 6.13 15.90
C ILE A 359 18.97 5.04 16.97
N HIS A 360 18.24 3.96 16.70
CA HIS A 360 18.18 2.77 17.54
C HIS A 360 18.97 1.64 16.92
N GLN A 361 19.66 0.85 17.72
CA GLN A 361 20.30 -0.39 17.26
C GLN A 361 19.43 -1.60 17.64
N GLN A 362 19.12 -2.44 16.67
CA GLN A 362 18.40 -3.69 16.85
C GLN A 362 19.22 -4.84 16.21
N GLY A 363 19.91 -5.62 17.05
CA GLY A 363 20.92 -6.56 16.56
C GLY A 363 22.02 -5.79 15.80
N ASP A 364 22.26 -6.19 14.55
CA ASP A 364 23.24 -5.52 13.67
C ASP A 364 22.65 -4.35 12.88
N LEU A 365 21.33 -4.12 12.96
CA LEU A 365 20.64 -3.07 12.18
C LEU A 365 20.54 -1.78 12.97
N TYR A 366 20.93 -0.66 12.35
CA TYR A 366 20.70 0.70 12.82
C TYR A 366 19.47 1.28 12.12
N ILE A 367 18.52 1.77 12.89
CA ILE A 367 17.24 2.29 12.40
C ILE A 367 17.09 3.73 12.88
N ALA A 368 16.91 4.65 11.95
CA ALA A 368 16.62 6.06 12.23
C ALA A 368 15.10 6.28 12.22
N VAL A 369 14.58 6.80 13.33
CA VAL A 369 13.16 7.13 13.49
C VAL A 369 13.04 8.63 13.73
N PRO A 370 12.12 9.35 13.04
CA PRO A 370 11.89 10.77 13.32
C PRO A 370 11.61 11.00 14.81
N GLN A 371 12.23 12.02 15.38
CA GLN A 371 12.25 12.25 16.82
C GLN A 371 10.85 12.43 17.40
N ASP A 372 9.98 13.15 16.70
CA ASP A 372 8.61 13.46 17.13
C ASP A 372 7.68 12.24 17.22
N ILE A 373 7.95 11.16 16.46
CA ILE A 373 7.21 9.89 16.51
C ILE A 373 7.98 8.75 17.21
N SER A 374 9.19 9.00 17.68
CA SER A 374 10.08 7.97 18.25
C SER A 374 9.45 7.25 19.45
N ARG A 375 8.72 7.99 20.31
CA ARG A 375 7.98 7.43 21.44
C ARG A 375 6.88 6.48 20.98
N ASP A 376 6.10 6.86 19.97
CA ASP A 376 5.01 6.05 19.42
C ASP A 376 5.56 4.77 18.79
N VAL A 377 6.65 4.89 18.00
CA VAL A 377 7.30 3.72 17.38
C VAL A 377 7.85 2.76 18.44
N SER A 378 8.43 3.29 19.53
CA SER A 378 8.91 2.47 20.65
C SER A 378 7.74 1.74 21.34
N ALA A 379 6.61 2.41 21.53
CA ALA A 379 5.40 1.82 22.09
C ALA A 379 4.83 0.71 21.23
N LEU A 380 4.78 0.94 19.91
CA LEU A 380 4.33 -0.06 18.94
C LEU A 380 5.26 -1.29 18.94
N ARG A 381 6.57 -1.12 18.97
CA ARG A 381 7.55 -2.22 19.04
C ARG A 381 7.41 -3.07 20.29
N ASN A 382 7.04 -2.47 21.41
CA ASN A 382 6.81 -3.22 22.65
C ASN A 382 5.50 -4.01 22.65
N SER A 383 4.51 -3.60 21.82
CA SER A 383 3.16 -4.16 21.82
C SER A 383 2.89 -5.08 20.63
N LEU A 384 3.55 -4.84 19.51
CA LEU A 384 3.27 -5.48 18.21
C LEU A 384 4.52 -6.17 17.63
N ASN A 385 4.27 -7.09 16.69
CA ASN A 385 5.31 -7.59 15.80
C ASN A 385 5.54 -6.57 14.68
N VAL A 386 6.62 -5.79 14.76
CA VAL A 386 7.01 -4.75 13.81
C VAL A 386 8.03 -5.31 12.84
N LEU A 387 7.71 -5.27 11.55
CA LEU A 387 8.58 -5.72 10.45
C LEU A 387 9.50 -4.62 9.94
N HIS A 388 8.98 -3.39 9.86
CA HIS A 388 9.70 -2.21 9.38
C HIS A 388 9.24 -0.98 10.17
N ALA A 389 10.16 -0.04 10.45
CA ALA A 389 9.83 1.25 11.05
C ALA A 389 10.94 2.27 10.77
N GLY A 390 10.56 3.47 10.36
CA GLY A 390 11.52 4.54 10.09
C GLY A 390 12.39 4.27 8.86
N VAL A 391 13.69 4.49 8.98
CA VAL A 391 14.71 4.25 7.96
C VAL A 391 15.68 3.19 8.45
N GLU A 392 15.74 2.05 7.79
CA GLU A 392 16.83 1.08 7.98
C GLU A 392 18.09 1.69 7.41
N LEU A 393 18.90 2.27 8.30
CA LEU A 393 19.99 3.17 7.95
C LEU A 393 21.26 2.43 7.58
N ALA A 394 21.67 1.49 8.43
CA ALA A 394 22.95 0.81 8.30
C ALA A 394 22.95 -0.57 8.95
N THR A 395 23.89 -1.42 8.54
CA THR A 395 24.16 -2.71 9.17
C THR A 395 25.59 -2.73 9.72
N ALA A 396 25.76 -3.17 10.96
CA ALA A 396 27.08 -3.43 11.54
C ALA A 396 27.64 -4.73 10.96
N MET A 397 28.83 -4.67 10.37
CA MET A 397 29.56 -5.84 9.85
C MET A 397 30.97 -5.85 10.48
N GLY A 398 31.10 -6.48 11.65
CA GLY A 398 32.31 -6.40 12.45
C GLY A 398 32.59 -4.95 12.88
N ARG A 399 33.73 -4.41 12.44
CA ARG A 399 34.11 -2.99 12.72
C ARG A 399 33.59 -2.00 11.69
N LYS A 400 32.91 -2.45 10.62
CA LYS A 400 32.45 -1.59 9.53
C LYS A 400 30.94 -1.33 9.67
N THR A 401 30.55 -0.11 9.31
CA THR A 401 29.14 0.26 9.12
C THR A 401 28.86 0.28 7.62
N VAL A 402 27.90 -0.53 7.19
CA VAL A 402 27.51 -0.68 5.78
C VAL A 402 26.15 -0.04 5.59
N PRO A 403 25.95 0.83 4.58
CA PRO A 403 24.62 1.40 4.32
C PRO A 403 23.63 0.30 4.01
N HIS A 404 22.46 0.35 4.65
CA HIS A 404 21.38 -0.60 4.37
C HIS A 404 20.72 -0.27 3.01
N PRO A 405 20.34 -1.28 2.20
CA PRO A 405 19.72 -1.03 0.88
C PRO A 405 18.49 -0.11 0.94
N ALA A 406 17.68 -0.18 2.01
CA ALA A 406 16.51 0.66 2.19
C ALA A 406 16.85 2.16 2.28
N LEU A 407 18.05 2.52 2.76
CA LEU A 407 18.49 3.91 2.82
C LEU A 407 18.54 4.56 1.43
N ALA A 408 18.91 3.79 0.37
CA ALA A 408 18.96 4.33 -0.99
C ALA A 408 17.58 4.88 -1.42
N MET A 409 16.50 4.21 -0.98
CA MET A 409 15.12 4.59 -1.29
C MET A 409 14.56 5.67 -0.37
N SER A 410 15.20 5.97 0.77
CA SER A 410 14.65 6.87 1.77
C SER A 410 14.66 8.34 1.30
N LEU A 411 13.52 9.02 1.48
CA LEU A 411 13.39 10.47 1.28
C LEU A 411 14.13 11.28 2.36
N ALA A 412 14.58 10.64 3.44
CA ALA A 412 15.38 11.26 4.50
C ALA A 412 16.89 11.15 4.25
N ARG A 413 17.34 10.46 3.22
CA ARG A 413 18.76 10.35 2.85
C ARG A 413 19.28 11.71 2.38
N ALA A 414 20.45 12.14 2.89
CA ALA A 414 21.12 13.34 2.38
C ALA A 414 21.54 13.14 0.91
N ALA A 415 21.31 14.15 0.10
CA ALA A 415 21.55 14.06 -1.35
C ALA A 415 23.03 13.82 -1.68
N ASP A 416 23.93 14.37 -0.88
CA ASP A 416 25.39 14.36 -1.01
C ASP A 416 26.08 13.28 -0.17
N ALA A 417 25.32 12.45 0.57
CA ALA A 417 25.90 11.41 1.43
C ALA A 417 26.68 10.32 0.66
N PHE A 418 26.35 10.11 -0.60
CA PHE A 418 26.97 9.11 -1.48
C PHE A 418 27.07 9.64 -2.91
N SER A 419 28.17 9.30 -3.58
CA SER A 419 28.32 9.57 -5.01
C SER A 419 27.28 8.79 -5.81
N VAL A 420 26.70 9.44 -6.81
CA VAL A 420 25.73 8.83 -7.74
C VAL A 420 26.47 8.43 -9.02
N CYS A 421 26.35 7.18 -9.42
CA CYS A 421 26.82 6.65 -10.69
C CYS A 421 25.61 6.46 -11.62
N GLU A 422 25.50 7.32 -12.61
CA GLU A 422 24.49 7.21 -13.65
C GLU A 422 24.88 6.11 -14.63
N VAL A 423 23.92 5.24 -14.97
CA VAL A 423 24.14 4.11 -15.88
C VAL A 423 23.12 4.10 -17.02
N ASP A 424 23.47 3.50 -18.14
CA ASP A 424 22.54 3.27 -19.25
C ASP A 424 21.47 2.21 -18.90
N TYR A 425 20.44 2.15 -19.72
CA TYR A 425 19.31 1.25 -19.46
C TYR A 425 19.71 -0.25 -19.42
N PRO A 426 20.52 -0.79 -20.35
CA PRO A 426 20.99 -2.17 -20.25
C PRO A 426 21.76 -2.47 -18.95
N THR A 427 22.61 -1.55 -18.50
CA THR A 427 23.35 -1.68 -17.24
C THR A 427 22.42 -1.59 -16.03
N ALA A 428 21.42 -0.71 -16.06
CA ALA A 428 20.37 -0.62 -15.03
C ALA A 428 19.61 -1.94 -14.88
N LEU A 429 19.22 -2.59 -15.99
CA LEU A 429 18.56 -3.90 -15.96
C LEU A 429 19.48 -5.00 -15.40
N ARG A 430 20.77 -5.01 -15.77
CA ARG A 430 21.74 -5.93 -15.17
C ARG A 430 21.89 -5.71 -13.66
N TYR A 431 21.91 -4.45 -13.23
CA TYR A 431 21.89 -4.10 -11.80
C TYR A 431 20.63 -4.63 -11.11
N LEU A 432 19.44 -4.40 -11.66
CA LEU A 432 18.17 -4.87 -11.11
C LEU A 432 18.05 -6.41 -11.09
N ARG A 433 18.80 -7.11 -11.91
CA ARG A 433 18.95 -8.59 -11.85
C ARG A 433 19.91 -9.07 -10.77
N GLY A 434 20.64 -8.16 -10.14
CA GLY A 434 21.61 -8.50 -9.10
C GLY A 434 23.00 -8.88 -9.66
N GLU A 435 23.28 -8.57 -10.93
CA GLU A 435 24.58 -8.81 -11.57
C GLU A 435 25.62 -7.78 -11.10
N SER A 436 26.88 -8.17 -11.13
CA SER A 436 27.98 -7.20 -10.99
C SER A 436 28.04 -6.33 -12.23
N ILE A 437 28.27 -5.03 -12.03
CA ILE A 437 28.37 -4.04 -13.09
C ILE A 437 29.70 -3.28 -12.98
N SER A 438 30.15 -2.64 -14.04
CA SER A 438 31.21 -1.63 -13.99
C SER A 438 30.57 -0.26 -13.94
N VAL A 439 31.10 0.61 -13.11
CA VAL A 439 30.62 2.00 -12.98
C VAL A 439 31.81 2.93 -12.86
N ASP A 440 31.70 4.09 -13.48
CA ASP A 440 32.64 5.17 -13.32
C ASP A 440 32.31 5.94 -12.03
N GLY A 441 33.28 6.03 -11.11
CA GLY A 441 33.07 6.69 -9.84
C GLY A 441 34.08 6.29 -8.76
N PRO A 442 34.01 6.92 -7.57
CA PRO A 442 34.92 6.65 -6.48
C PRO A 442 34.78 5.22 -5.95
N ARG A 443 35.85 4.66 -5.37
CA ARG A 443 35.77 3.40 -4.63
C ARG A 443 34.93 3.54 -3.37
N GLY A 444 34.22 2.48 -3.02
CA GLY A 444 33.34 2.43 -1.84
C GLY A 444 31.85 2.35 -2.22
N TYR A 445 30.99 2.72 -1.28
CA TYR A 445 29.53 2.68 -1.50
C TYR A 445 29.09 3.84 -2.38
N VAL A 446 28.44 3.52 -3.49
CA VAL A 446 27.88 4.47 -4.45
C VAL A 446 26.41 4.13 -4.70
N LEU A 447 25.63 5.13 -5.11
CA LEU A 447 24.27 4.95 -5.59
C LEU A 447 24.27 4.70 -7.08
N ILE A 448 23.53 3.72 -7.53
CA ILE A 448 23.27 3.47 -8.95
C ILE A 448 21.99 4.18 -9.34
N ALA A 449 22.03 4.96 -10.41
CA ALA A 449 20.87 5.67 -10.93
C ALA A 449 20.75 5.50 -12.45
N HIS A 450 19.54 5.62 -12.95
CA HIS A 450 19.21 5.68 -14.37
C HIS A 450 18.21 6.81 -14.60
N GLU A 451 18.53 7.75 -15.49
CA GLU A 451 17.72 8.96 -15.76
C GLU A 451 17.35 9.71 -14.45
N GLY A 452 18.36 9.86 -13.56
CA GLY A 452 18.21 10.49 -12.25
C GLY A 452 17.36 9.69 -11.24
N ALA A 453 16.89 8.48 -11.60
CA ALA A 453 16.14 7.59 -10.73
C ALA A 453 17.10 6.68 -9.95
N VAL A 454 17.26 6.89 -8.64
CA VAL A 454 18.10 6.05 -7.79
C VAL A 454 17.49 4.65 -7.66
N LEU A 455 18.27 3.62 -8.01
CA LEU A 455 17.86 2.22 -7.97
C LEU A 455 18.33 1.48 -6.72
N GLY A 456 19.47 1.88 -6.14
CA GLY A 456 20.03 1.24 -4.95
C GLY A 456 21.51 1.47 -4.79
N PHE A 457 22.15 0.74 -3.86
CA PHE A 457 23.58 0.80 -3.60
C PHE A 457 24.38 -0.25 -4.36
N ALA A 458 25.62 0.11 -4.70
CA ALA A 458 26.67 -0.82 -5.04
C ALA A 458 27.96 -0.50 -4.27
N ASN A 459 28.85 -1.48 -4.08
CA ASN A 459 30.18 -1.25 -3.55
C ASN A 459 31.19 -1.29 -4.69
N ASN A 460 31.66 -0.13 -5.15
CA ASN A 460 32.59 0.02 -6.23
C ASN A 460 34.03 -0.34 -5.79
N LEU A 461 34.62 -1.36 -6.42
CA LEU A 461 35.99 -1.82 -6.17
C LEU A 461 36.99 -1.23 -7.16
N GLY A 462 36.52 -0.42 -8.11
CA GLY A 462 37.31 0.20 -9.19
C GLY A 462 37.18 -0.53 -10.53
N ASN A 463 37.38 -1.83 -10.55
CA ASN A 463 37.26 -2.67 -11.77
C ASN A 463 35.85 -3.28 -11.93
N ARG A 464 35.09 -3.36 -10.83
CA ARG A 464 33.70 -3.82 -10.78
C ARG A 464 33.01 -3.24 -9.54
N ALA A 465 31.70 -3.19 -9.57
CA ALA A 465 30.88 -2.86 -8.42
C ALA A 465 30.08 -4.09 -7.96
N ASN A 466 30.20 -4.42 -6.68
CA ASN A 466 29.39 -5.46 -6.06
C ASN A 466 27.96 -4.92 -5.85
N ASN A 467 27.01 -5.66 -6.37
CA ASN A 467 25.60 -5.29 -6.35
C ASN A 467 24.98 -5.51 -4.96
N LEU A 468 24.33 -4.49 -4.39
CA LEU A 468 23.64 -4.55 -3.12
C LEU A 468 22.11 -4.49 -3.26
N TYR A 469 21.60 -4.63 -4.49
CA TYR A 469 20.15 -4.66 -4.72
C TYR A 469 19.51 -5.87 -4.02
N PRO A 470 18.39 -5.68 -3.29
CA PRO A 470 17.78 -6.73 -2.48
C PRO A 470 17.39 -7.96 -3.32
N LYS A 471 17.81 -9.15 -2.90
CA LYS A 471 17.56 -10.40 -3.63
C LYS A 471 16.06 -10.63 -3.95
N PRO A 472 15.10 -10.40 -3.03
CA PRO A 472 13.68 -10.61 -3.30
C PRO A 472 13.10 -9.70 -4.38
N LEU A 473 13.74 -8.54 -4.66
CA LEU A 473 13.25 -7.52 -5.59
C LEU A 473 13.85 -7.64 -7.00
N ARG A 474 14.72 -8.64 -7.22
CA ARG A 474 15.45 -8.80 -8.50
C ARG A 474 14.51 -9.19 -9.64
N ILE A 475 14.80 -8.66 -10.81
CA ILE A 475 14.18 -9.11 -12.07
C ILE A 475 14.69 -10.53 -12.36
N LEU A 476 13.77 -11.47 -12.49
CA LEU A 476 14.10 -12.89 -12.75
C LEU A 476 14.02 -13.26 -14.23
N SER A 477 13.41 -12.41 -15.07
CA SER A 477 13.27 -12.66 -16.50
C SER A 477 14.64 -12.78 -17.17
N THR A 478 14.75 -13.76 -18.06
CA THR A 478 15.92 -13.95 -18.94
C THR A 478 15.84 -13.11 -20.21
N HIS A 479 14.63 -12.70 -20.60
CA HIS A 479 14.37 -11.87 -21.76
C HIS A 479 14.26 -10.42 -21.31
N LEU A 480 15.20 -9.60 -21.71
CA LEU A 480 15.26 -8.19 -21.36
C LEU A 480 14.88 -7.35 -22.58
N PRO A 481 14.05 -6.32 -22.42
CA PRO A 481 13.78 -5.37 -23.48
C PRO A 481 15.02 -4.52 -23.78
N THR A 482 15.11 -4.05 -25.01
CA THR A 482 16.19 -3.14 -25.44
C THR A 482 15.90 -1.68 -25.08
N GLU A 483 14.61 -1.35 -24.90
CA GLU A 483 14.15 0.00 -24.59
C GLU A 483 13.33 0.01 -23.30
N LYS A 484 13.44 1.13 -22.56
CA LYS A 484 12.65 1.35 -21.36
C LYS A 484 11.17 1.47 -21.72
N PRO A 485 10.26 0.76 -20.99
CA PRO A 485 8.82 0.97 -21.15
C PRO A 485 8.45 2.43 -20.86
N ARG A 486 7.63 3.02 -21.72
CA ARG A 486 7.10 4.38 -21.50
C ARG A 486 5.83 4.25 -20.64
N CYS A 487 5.92 4.68 -19.37
CA CYS A 487 4.80 4.68 -18.44
C CYS A 487 4.20 6.08 -18.25
N LEU A 488 5.03 7.11 -18.25
CA LEU A 488 4.63 8.51 -18.11
C LEU A 488 5.49 9.38 -19.02
#